data_b213ca1a4fb1979937c91908ceae7873
#
_entry.id   b213ca1a4fb1979937c91908ceae7873
#
_cell.length_a   1.000
_cell.length_b   1.000
_cell.length_c   1.000
_cell.angle_alpha   90.00
_cell.angle_beta   90.00
_cell.angle_gamma   90.00
#
_symmetry.space_group_name_H-M   'P 1'
#
loop_
_entity.id
_entity.type
_entity.pdbx_description
1 polymer ?
#
loop_
_entity_poly.entity_id
_entity_poly.type
_entity_poly.pdbx_seq_one_letter_code
_entity_poly.pdbx_strand_id
1 'polypeptide(L)'
;MQTLQQQQQVFKIEEKERKDSILEILSDKYCRTILESTIHMPKSATEITAEANIPLSTVYRRIQTLHDSELLTVSGTITSEGKRLFLYKSKIRGIQGTFNNGKTEVKLIINN
;
A
#
# COMPACT_ATOMS: atom_id res chain seq x y z
N MET A 1 8.32 -34.59 3.12
CA MET A 1 9.07 -33.32 3.07
C MET A 1 8.17 -32.17 3.56
N GLN A 2 8.54 -31.57 4.65
CA GLN A 2 7.74 -30.47 5.17
C GLN A 2 8.05 -29.20 4.42
N THR A 3 7.02 -28.60 3.87
CA THR A 3 7.14 -27.25 3.32
C THR A 3 7.12 -26.28 4.49
N LEU A 4 8.16 -25.49 4.61
CA LEU A 4 8.17 -24.40 5.60
C LEU A 4 7.10 -23.40 5.19
N GLN A 5 6.02 -23.37 5.94
CA GLN A 5 5.02 -22.34 5.77
C GLN A 5 5.55 -21.06 6.38
N GLN A 6 5.73 -20.04 5.55
CA GLN A 6 5.99 -18.72 6.06
C GLN A 6 4.73 -18.23 6.76
N GLN A 7 4.84 -17.99 8.05
CA GLN A 7 3.74 -17.38 8.79
C GLN A 7 3.55 -15.95 8.29
N GLN A 8 2.36 -15.68 7.78
CA GLN A 8 1.98 -14.31 7.45
C GLN A 8 1.73 -13.55 8.74
N GLN A 9 2.36 -12.38 8.87
CA GLN A 9 2.04 -11.47 9.95
C GLN A 9 0.75 -10.75 9.59
N VAL A 10 -0.23 -10.82 10.48
CA VAL A 10 -1.53 -10.21 10.31
C VAL A 10 -1.73 -9.20 11.43
N PHE A 11 -2.10 -7.98 11.06
CA PHE A 11 -2.36 -6.91 12.00
C PHE A 11 -3.82 -6.50 11.93
N LYS A 12 -4.55 -6.62 13.05
CA LYS A 12 -5.95 -6.22 13.12
C LYS A 12 -6.06 -4.73 13.44
N ILE A 13 -6.88 -4.03 12.67
CA ILE A 13 -7.16 -2.61 12.90
C ILE A 13 -8.32 -2.48 13.86
N GLU A 14 -8.09 -1.77 14.98
CA GLU A 14 -9.12 -1.59 16.01
C GLU A 14 -9.87 -0.26 15.90
N GLU A 15 -9.18 0.82 15.50
CA GLU A 15 -9.79 2.14 15.42
C GLU A 15 -10.82 2.21 14.30
N LYS A 16 -12.03 2.67 14.63
CA LYS A 16 -13.12 2.77 13.66
C LYS A 16 -12.78 3.63 12.46
N GLU A 17 -12.21 4.80 12.70
CA GLU A 17 -11.88 5.73 11.61
C GLU A 17 -10.82 5.15 10.68
N ARG A 18 -9.83 4.47 11.25
CA ARG A 18 -8.81 3.82 10.43
C ARG A 18 -9.37 2.64 9.65
N LYS A 19 -10.28 1.87 10.25
CA LYS A 19 -10.97 0.80 9.52
C LYS A 19 -11.68 1.34 8.29
N ASP A 20 -12.44 2.42 8.45
CA ASP A 20 -13.19 3.03 7.36
C ASP A 20 -12.25 3.53 6.26
N SER A 21 -11.16 4.19 6.63
CA SER A 21 -10.16 4.67 5.66
C SER A 21 -9.55 3.52 4.87
N ILE A 22 -9.21 2.41 5.53
CA ILE A 22 -8.62 1.25 4.86
C ILE A 22 -9.64 0.55 3.96
N LEU A 23 -10.91 0.50 4.38
CA LEU A 23 -11.97 -0.05 3.52
C LEU A 23 -12.17 0.78 2.26
N GLU A 24 -12.07 2.10 2.35
CA GLU A 24 -12.09 2.96 1.18
C GLU A 24 -10.91 2.69 0.24
N ILE A 25 -9.72 2.51 0.80
CA ILE A 25 -8.52 2.15 0.03
C ILE A 25 -8.72 0.81 -0.67
N LEU A 26 -9.26 -0.17 0.03
CA LEU A 26 -9.56 -1.49 -0.54
C LEU A 26 -10.51 -1.39 -1.72
N SER A 27 -11.47 -0.48 -1.68
CA SER A 27 -12.44 -0.29 -2.76
C SER A 27 -11.88 0.48 -3.96
N ASP A 28 -10.74 1.16 -3.80
CA ASP A 28 -10.17 2.02 -4.84
C ASP A 28 -9.15 1.23 -5.67
N LYS A 29 -9.46 1.06 -6.96
CA LYS A 29 -8.58 0.27 -7.83
C LYS A 29 -7.19 0.89 -8.02
N TYR A 30 -7.08 2.22 -8.00
CA TYR A 30 -5.78 2.88 -8.14
C TYR A 30 -4.91 2.66 -6.91
N CYS A 31 -5.50 2.73 -5.73
CA CYS A 31 -4.77 2.41 -4.49
C CYS A 31 -4.29 0.96 -4.51
N ARG A 32 -5.15 0.02 -4.90
CA ARG A 32 -4.76 -1.39 -4.98
C ARG A 32 -3.62 -1.60 -5.98
N THR A 33 -3.71 -0.96 -7.13
CA THR A 33 -2.67 -1.07 -8.15
C THR A 33 -1.32 -0.53 -7.67
N ILE A 34 -1.32 0.61 -6.98
CA ILE A 34 -0.10 1.21 -6.44
C ILE A 34 0.51 0.32 -5.37
N LEU A 35 -0.31 -0.21 -4.46
CA LEU A 35 0.17 -1.14 -3.44
C LEU A 35 0.79 -2.38 -4.08
N GLU A 36 0.10 -2.98 -5.04
CA GLU A 36 0.59 -4.17 -5.74
C GLU A 36 1.92 -3.91 -6.44
N SER A 37 2.05 -2.78 -7.11
CA SER A 37 3.27 -2.47 -7.87
C SER A 37 4.49 -2.24 -6.98
N THR A 38 4.27 -1.95 -5.70
CA THR A 38 5.34 -1.60 -4.75
C THR A 38 5.56 -2.64 -3.65
N ILE A 39 5.00 -3.85 -3.79
CA ILE A 39 5.19 -4.91 -2.79
C ILE A 39 6.64 -5.38 -2.75
N HIS A 40 7.23 -5.62 -3.91
CA HIS A 40 8.54 -6.29 -3.99
C HIS A 40 9.71 -5.36 -4.00
N MET A 41 9.55 -4.15 -4.51
CA MET A 41 10.62 -3.17 -4.54
C MET A 41 10.08 -1.75 -4.49
N PRO A 42 10.85 -0.82 -3.90
CA PRO A 42 10.46 0.59 -3.89
C PRO A 42 10.43 1.15 -5.32
N LYS A 43 9.50 2.04 -5.59
CA LYS A 43 9.35 2.68 -6.90
C LYS A 43 9.05 4.16 -6.75
N SER A 44 9.50 4.95 -7.70
CA SER A 44 9.14 6.36 -7.78
C SER A 44 7.73 6.52 -8.35
N ALA A 45 7.13 7.68 -8.14
CA ALA A 45 5.82 8.00 -8.73
C ALA A 45 5.84 7.88 -10.25
N THR A 46 6.91 8.31 -10.89
CA THR A 46 7.08 8.21 -12.35
C THR A 46 7.13 6.77 -12.83
N GLU A 47 7.85 5.90 -12.09
CA GLU A 47 7.87 4.48 -12.41
C GLU A 47 6.50 3.83 -12.27
N ILE A 48 5.77 4.17 -11.20
CA ILE A 48 4.41 3.66 -10.98
C ILE A 48 3.49 4.08 -12.14
N THR A 49 3.56 5.36 -12.53
CA THR A 49 2.78 5.89 -13.66
C THR A 49 3.07 5.11 -14.94
N ALA A 50 4.32 4.86 -15.24
CA ALA A 50 4.73 4.14 -16.46
C ALA A 50 4.25 2.69 -16.45
N GLU A 51 4.39 1.99 -15.32
CA GLU A 51 4.01 0.58 -15.22
C GLU A 51 2.50 0.36 -15.17
N ALA A 52 1.79 1.20 -14.42
CA ALA A 52 0.37 1.02 -14.15
C ALA A 52 -0.53 1.76 -15.11
N ASN A 53 0.03 2.61 -15.95
CA ASN A 53 -0.72 3.45 -16.87
C ASN A 53 -1.76 4.31 -16.16
N ILE A 54 -1.36 4.91 -15.04
CA ILE A 54 -2.18 5.82 -14.25
C ILE A 54 -1.63 7.23 -14.43
N PRO A 55 -2.47 8.27 -14.60
CA PRO A 55 -1.96 9.64 -14.68
C PRO A 55 -1.16 10.03 -13.46
N LEU A 56 -0.07 10.76 -13.65
CA LEU A 56 0.86 11.13 -12.58
C LEU A 56 0.17 11.87 -11.43
N SER A 57 -0.75 12.78 -11.74
CA SER A 57 -1.50 13.50 -10.70
C SER A 57 -2.34 12.57 -9.85
N THR A 58 -2.92 11.53 -10.44
CA THR A 58 -3.69 10.52 -9.72
C THR A 58 -2.76 9.68 -8.84
N VAL A 59 -1.59 9.30 -9.35
CA VAL A 59 -0.59 8.57 -8.56
C VAL A 59 -0.21 9.36 -7.31
N TYR A 60 0.13 10.64 -7.46
CA TYR A 60 0.50 11.45 -6.30
C TYR A 60 -0.62 11.58 -5.28
N ARG A 61 -1.87 11.76 -5.72
CA ARG A 61 -3.01 11.83 -4.78
C ARG A 61 -3.20 10.52 -4.03
N ARG A 62 -3.10 9.41 -4.71
CA ARG A 62 -3.27 8.10 -4.07
C ARG A 62 -2.10 7.74 -3.16
N ILE A 63 -0.88 8.12 -3.54
CA ILE A 63 0.28 7.98 -2.67
C ILE A 63 0.06 8.73 -1.36
N GLN A 64 -0.46 9.96 -1.43
CA GLN A 64 -0.75 10.73 -0.22
C GLN A 64 -1.78 10.02 0.66
N THR A 65 -2.85 9.52 0.07
CA THR A 65 -3.88 8.75 0.79
C THR A 65 -3.28 7.51 1.46
N LEU A 66 -2.47 6.76 0.73
CA LEU A 66 -1.85 5.54 1.25
C LEU A 66 -0.83 5.85 2.34
N HIS A 67 -0.06 6.92 2.18
CA HIS A 67 0.92 7.35 3.17
C HIS A 67 0.22 7.82 4.45
N ASP A 68 -0.85 8.59 4.33
CA ASP A 68 -1.62 9.07 5.48
C ASP A 68 -2.25 7.92 6.27
N SER A 69 -2.58 6.83 5.58
CA SER A 69 -3.10 5.61 6.22
C SER A 69 -2.01 4.66 6.69
N GLU A 70 -0.75 5.09 6.61
CA GLU A 70 0.41 4.33 7.05
C GLU A 70 0.61 3.00 6.31
N LEU A 71 0.28 2.97 5.03
CA LEU A 71 0.42 1.77 4.20
C LEU A 71 1.63 1.80 3.27
N LEU A 72 2.36 2.92 3.22
CA LEU A 72 3.57 3.05 2.41
C LEU A 72 4.75 3.50 3.27
N THR A 73 5.92 2.95 2.97
CA THR A 73 7.18 3.55 3.40
C THR A 73 7.71 4.45 2.30
N VAL A 74 8.32 5.55 2.71
CA VAL A 74 8.94 6.50 1.78
C VAL A 74 10.42 6.55 2.08
N SER A 75 11.23 6.37 1.05
CA SER A 75 12.68 6.54 1.14
C SER A 75 13.13 7.56 0.09
N GLY A 76 14.26 8.18 0.33
CA GLY A 76 14.84 9.13 -0.61
C GLY A 76 16.13 8.59 -1.19
N THR A 77 16.38 8.97 -2.43
CA THR A 77 17.67 8.73 -3.07
C THR A 77 18.03 9.96 -3.89
N ILE A 78 19.28 10.04 -4.30
CA ILE A 78 19.75 11.13 -5.15
C ILE A 78 20.16 10.51 -6.49
N THR A 79 19.63 11.07 -7.59
CA THR A 79 19.97 10.63 -8.93
C THR A 79 21.39 11.03 -9.28
N SER A 80 21.96 10.45 -10.34
CA SER A 80 23.28 10.82 -10.86
C SER A 80 23.38 12.30 -11.24
N GLU A 81 22.25 12.96 -11.50
CA GLU A 81 22.14 14.38 -11.81
C GLU A 81 21.99 15.25 -10.58
N GLY A 82 22.03 14.67 -9.37
CA GLY A 82 21.90 15.41 -8.12
C GLY A 82 20.48 15.74 -7.71
N LYS A 83 19.47 15.19 -8.37
CA LYS A 83 18.07 15.43 -8.03
C LYS A 83 17.59 14.47 -6.96
N ARG A 84 16.79 14.96 -6.01
CA ARG A 84 16.14 14.14 -5.02
C ARG A 84 15.01 13.33 -5.64
N LEU A 85 14.98 12.04 -5.34
CA LEU A 85 13.95 11.13 -5.81
C LEU A 85 13.34 10.40 -4.61
N PHE A 86 12.00 10.40 -4.54
CA PHE A 86 11.29 9.65 -3.51
C PHE A 86 10.85 8.30 -4.06
N LEU A 87 11.07 7.27 -3.24
CA LEU A 87 10.69 5.90 -3.56
C LEU A 87 9.67 5.42 -2.54
N TYR A 88 8.65 4.73 -3.03
CA TYR A 88 7.53 4.26 -2.22
C TYR A 88 7.47 2.74 -2.26
N LYS A 89 7.28 2.15 -1.08
CA LYS A 89 7.14 0.70 -0.95
C LYS A 89 5.96 0.37 -0.08
N SER A 90 5.16 -0.61 -0.49
CA SER A 90 4.01 -1.06 0.30
C SER A 90 4.45 -1.70 1.61
N LYS A 91 3.84 -1.30 2.71
CA LYS A 91 4.02 -1.95 4.01
C LYS A 91 3.20 -3.23 4.13
N ILE A 92 2.29 -3.46 3.19
CA ILE A 92 1.34 -4.57 3.28
C ILE A 92 1.36 -5.40 2.00
N ARG A 93 1.02 -6.67 2.15
CA ARG A 93 0.80 -7.59 1.03
C ARG A 93 -0.68 -7.77 0.74
N GLY A 94 -1.54 -7.42 1.68
CA GLY A 94 -2.97 -7.56 1.47
C GLY A 94 -3.79 -6.87 2.53
N ILE A 95 -5.06 -6.69 2.21
CA ILE A 95 -6.08 -6.16 3.12
C ILE A 95 -7.23 -7.16 3.14
N GLN A 96 -7.68 -7.54 4.34
CA GLN A 96 -8.87 -8.34 4.53
C GLN A 96 -9.92 -7.50 5.24
N GLY A 97 -11.02 -7.24 4.55
CA GLY A 97 -12.14 -6.49 5.13
C GLY A 97 -13.39 -7.32 5.11
N THR A 98 -14.14 -7.31 6.20
CA THR A 98 -15.42 -8.01 6.28
C THR A 98 -16.48 -7.08 6.88
N PHE A 99 -17.71 -7.31 6.44
CA PHE A 99 -18.88 -6.69 7.04
C PHE A 99 -19.86 -7.80 7.39
N ASN A 100 -20.18 -7.93 8.67
CA ASN A 100 -21.06 -9.01 9.13
C ASN A 100 -21.83 -8.56 10.37
N ASN A 101 -23.14 -8.70 10.33
CA ASN A 101 -24.03 -8.32 11.42
C ASN A 101 -23.81 -6.88 11.90
N GLY A 102 -23.64 -5.96 10.96
CA GLY A 102 -23.41 -4.56 11.27
C GLY A 102 -22.01 -4.22 11.76
N LYS A 103 -21.09 -5.20 11.80
CA LYS A 103 -19.72 -5.00 12.26
C LYS A 103 -18.74 -5.09 11.10
N THR A 104 -17.75 -4.19 11.12
CA THR A 104 -16.64 -4.27 10.17
C THR A 104 -15.39 -4.78 10.87
N GLU A 105 -14.66 -5.65 10.21
CA GLU A 105 -13.33 -6.07 10.63
C GLU A 105 -12.35 -5.80 9.50
N VAL A 106 -11.19 -5.28 9.85
CA VAL A 106 -10.11 -5.02 8.89
C VAL A 106 -8.82 -5.59 9.44
N LYS A 107 -8.16 -6.40 8.61
CA LYS A 107 -6.83 -6.94 8.93
C LYS A 107 -5.89 -6.61 7.80
N LEU A 108 -4.65 -6.27 8.15
CA LEU A 108 -3.58 -6.03 7.21
C LEU A 108 -2.64 -7.23 7.21
N ILE A 109 -2.27 -7.69 6.02
CA ILE A 109 -1.22 -8.69 5.87
C ILE A 109 0.07 -7.92 5.63
N ILE A 110 1.01 -8.06 6.55
CA ILE A 110 2.23 -7.26 6.57
C ILE A 110 3.21 -7.74 5.51
N ASN A 111 3.85 -6.79 4.85
CA ASN A 111 4.92 -7.06 3.87
C ASN A 111 6.27 -7.02 4.59
N ASN A 112 7.08 -7.99 4.29
CA ASN A 112 8.43 -8.06 4.87
C ASN A 112 9.47 -7.42 3.95
#